data_48993199f48daf1ef6dee1ba1c6b00ac
#
_entry.id   48993199f48daf1ef6dee1ba1c6b00ac
#
_cell.length_a   1.000
_cell.length_b   1.000
_cell.length_c   1.000
_cell.angle_alpha   90.00
_cell.angle_beta   90.00
_cell.angle_gamma   90.00
#
_symmetry.space_group_name_H-M   'P 1'
#
loop_
_entity.id
_entity.type
_entity.pdbx_description
1 polymer ?
#
loop_
_entity_poly.entity_id
_entity_poly.type
_entity_poly.pdbx_seq_one_letter_code
_entity_poly.pdbx_strand_id
1 'polypeptide(L)'
;MATPQIDKLRNIAIIAHVDHGKTTLVDKLLQQSGTLESRGEAEERVMDSNDIEKERGITILAKNTAIDWNDYRINIVDTPGHADFGGEVERIMSMVDSVLLIVDAVDGPMPQTRFVTQKAFAHGLKPIVVINKIDRPGARPDWVMDQVFDLFDNLGASDEQLDFKVVYASALNGWASLEEGETGENMEPLFETIVGEVAAPEVDLDGPLQMQISQLDYSSYVGVIGVGRVTRGSVKPNQQVTVVGADGKTRNGKVGTVMGYLGLERHEVEQANAGDIIAITGLGELKISDTICAQNAVEALPALSVDEPTVTMTFQVNTSPFAGKEGKFVTSRN
;
A
#
# COMPACT_ATOMS: atom_id res chain seq x y z
N MET A 1 6.88 -16.74 -11.95
CA MET A 1 5.49 -16.32 -12.20
C MET A 1 5.42 -15.62 -13.54
N ALA A 2 4.32 -15.75 -14.29
CA ALA A 2 4.12 -14.96 -15.49
C ALA A 2 3.82 -13.50 -15.07
N THR A 3 4.37 -12.53 -15.80
CA THR A 3 4.04 -11.12 -15.63
C THR A 3 2.58 -10.90 -15.99
N PRO A 4 1.75 -10.28 -15.16
CA PRO A 4 0.35 -10.03 -15.46
C PRO A 4 0.22 -9.15 -16.70
N GLN A 5 -0.86 -9.35 -17.46
CA GLN A 5 -1.22 -8.42 -18.53
C GLN A 5 -1.67 -7.12 -17.88
N ILE A 6 -1.27 -5.98 -18.43
CA ILE A 6 -1.53 -4.66 -17.83
C ILE A 6 -3.02 -4.37 -17.65
N ASP A 7 -3.86 -4.79 -18.57
CA ASP A 7 -5.32 -4.66 -18.51
C ASP A 7 -5.97 -5.48 -17.39
N LYS A 8 -5.26 -6.48 -16.88
CA LYS A 8 -5.66 -7.34 -15.75
C LYS A 8 -4.97 -6.99 -14.43
N LEU A 9 -4.23 -5.89 -14.39
CA LEU A 9 -3.56 -5.40 -13.18
C LEU A 9 -4.42 -4.34 -12.50
N ARG A 10 -4.51 -4.39 -11.17
CA ARG A 10 -5.16 -3.37 -10.32
C ARG A 10 -4.26 -3.04 -9.17
N ASN A 11 -3.98 -1.76 -8.95
CA ASN A 11 -3.18 -1.28 -7.82
C ASN A 11 -4.08 -0.46 -6.91
N ILE A 12 -4.30 -0.90 -5.70
CA ILE A 12 -5.14 -0.24 -4.73
C ILE A 12 -4.40 0.00 -3.41
N ALA A 13 -4.67 1.12 -2.76
CA ALA A 13 -4.32 1.32 -1.36
C ALA A 13 -5.56 1.10 -0.49
N ILE A 14 -5.40 0.44 0.64
CA ILE A 14 -6.48 0.31 1.62
C ILE A 14 -6.27 1.33 2.73
N ILE A 15 -7.25 2.20 2.91
CA ILE A 15 -7.25 3.27 3.89
C ILE A 15 -8.42 3.09 4.86
N ALA A 16 -8.16 3.28 6.15
CA ALA A 16 -9.18 3.19 7.19
C ALA A 16 -8.75 3.95 8.44
N HIS A 17 -9.71 4.33 9.26
CA HIS A 17 -9.41 4.68 10.65
C HIS A 17 -9.01 3.43 11.44
N VAL A 18 -8.28 3.63 12.53
CA VAL A 18 -7.92 2.55 13.48
C VAL A 18 -9.21 1.83 13.92
N ASP A 19 -9.16 0.51 14.02
CA ASP A 19 -10.26 -0.36 14.39
C ASP A 19 -11.48 -0.41 13.45
N HIS A 20 -11.46 0.22 12.27
CA HIS A 20 -12.51 0.06 11.25
C HIS A 20 -12.50 -1.29 10.54
N GLY A 21 -11.54 -2.17 10.86
CA GLY A 21 -11.49 -3.55 10.37
C GLY A 21 -10.66 -3.75 9.10
N LYS A 22 -9.69 -2.84 8.85
CA LYS A 22 -8.79 -2.90 7.69
C LYS A 22 -8.04 -4.24 7.60
N THR A 23 -7.30 -4.61 8.64
CA THR A 23 -6.53 -5.87 8.69
C THR A 23 -7.43 -7.08 8.50
N THR A 24 -8.58 -7.12 9.18
CA THR A 24 -9.55 -8.21 9.05
C THR A 24 -10.08 -8.35 7.62
N LEU A 25 -10.36 -7.23 6.95
CA LEU A 25 -10.82 -7.24 5.56
C LEU A 25 -9.73 -7.80 4.63
N VAL A 26 -8.49 -7.32 4.76
CA VAL A 26 -7.35 -7.80 3.96
C VAL A 26 -7.12 -9.29 4.17
N ASP A 27 -7.17 -9.78 5.42
CA ASP A 27 -7.05 -11.20 5.74
C ASP A 27 -8.14 -12.02 5.02
N LYS A 28 -9.39 -11.54 5.00
CA LYS A 28 -10.48 -12.23 4.29
C LYS A 28 -10.31 -12.22 2.77
N LEU A 29 -9.83 -11.12 2.20
CA LEU A 29 -9.50 -11.08 0.77
C LEU A 29 -8.39 -12.08 0.43
N LEU A 30 -7.32 -12.14 1.23
CA LEU A 30 -6.24 -13.11 1.05
C LEU A 30 -6.73 -14.57 1.17
N GLN A 31 -7.59 -14.86 2.14
CA GLN A 31 -8.14 -16.19 2.34
C GLN A 31 -9.04 -16.62 1.17
N GLN A 32 -9.96 -15.75 0.76
CA GLN A 32 -11.00 -16.10 -0.23
C GLN A 32 -10.50 -16.02 -1.68
N SER A 33 -9.38 -15.32 -1.95
CA SER A 33 -8.72 -15.37 -3.25
C SER A 33 -7.98 -16.71 -3.53
N GLY A 34 -7.87 -17.57 -2.52
CA GLY A 34 -7.09 -18.82 -2.62
C GLY A 34 -5.58 -18.61 -2.53
N THR A 35 -5.12 -17.38 -2.34
CA THR A 35 -3.67 -17.07 -2.33
C THR A 35 -2.96 -17.66 -1.10
N LEU A 36 -3.67 -17.95 -0.01
CA LEU A 36 -3.12 -18.51 1.23
C LEU A 36 -3.29 -20.04 1.37
N GLU A 37 -3.85 -20.75 0.40
CA GLU A 37 -4.14 -22.19 0.50
C GLU A 37 -2.92 -23.10 0.74
N SER A 38 -1.70 -22.57 0.69
CA SER A 38 -0.48 -23.39 0.87
C SER A 38 -0.01 -23.54 2.32
N ARG A 39 -0.64 -22.90 3.31
CA ARG A 39 -0.24 -23.01 4.73
C ARG A 39 -1.47 -23.28 5.62
N GLY A 40 -1.43 -24.41 6.34
CA GLY A 40 -2.45 -24.77 7.30
C GLY A 40 -2.63 -23.71 8.40
N GLU A 41 -3.87 -23.64 8.92
CA GLU A 41 -4.36 -22.75 9.98
C GLU A 41 -3.99 -21.27 9.78
N ALA A 42 -4.95 -20.50 9.27
CA ALA A 42 -4.81 -19.06 9.13
C ALA A 42 -4.61 -18.41 10.52
N GLU A 43 -3.41 -17.95 10.83
CA GLU A 43 -3.21 -17.02 11.94
C GLU A 43 -4.06 -15.77 11.70
N GLU A 44 -4.80 -15.32 12.68
CA GLU A 44 -5.48 -14.02 12.64
C GLU A 44 -4.44 -12.89 12.59
N ARG A 45 -4.69 -11.83 11.82
CA ARG A 45 -3.79 -10.68 11.61
C ARG A 45 -2.47 -11.04 10.94
N VAL A 46 -2.54 -11.79 9.88
CA VAL A 46 -1.37 -12.23 9.09
C VAL A 46 -0.53 -11.03 8.58
N MET A 47 -1.16 -9.89 8.34
CA MET A 47 -0.49 -8.66 7.90
C MET A 47 0.30 -7.98 9.03
N ASP A 48 -0.08 -8.08 10.30
CA ASP A 48 0.60 -7.43 11.42
C ASP A 48 1.77 -8.29 11.93
N SER A 49 2.89 -8.27 11.20
CA SER A 49 4.06 -9.12 11.49
C SER A 49 5.05 -8.53 12.51
N ASN A 50 4.98 -7.22 12.78
CA ASN A 50 5.86 -6.54 13.72
C ASN A 50 5.32 -6.65 15.16
N ASP A 51 6.19 -6.97 16.13
CA ASP A 51 5.79 -7.11 17.55
C ASP A 51 5.13 -5.83 18.10
N ILE A 52 5.61 -4.65 17.67
CA ILE A 52 5.02 -3.36 18.08
C ILE A 52 3.63 -3.16 17.47
N GLU A 53 3.41 -3.56 16.22
CA GLU A 53 2.09 -3.51 15.57
C GLU A 53 1.10 -4.44 16.27
N LYS A 54 1.54 -5.66 16.61
CA LYS A 54 0.73 -6.63 17.36
C LYS A 54 0.38 -6.13 18.76
N GLU A 55 1.35 -5.54 19.48
CA GLU A 55 1.13 -4.96 20.81
C GLU A 55 0.17 -3.77 20.78
N ARG A 56 0.33 -2.88 19.79
CA ARG A 56 -0.46 -1.64 19.66
C ARG A 56 -1.78 -1.84 18.93
N GLY A 57 -1.93 -2.90 18.16
CA GLY A 57 -3.09 -3.17 17.34
C GLY A 57 -3.26 -2.20 16.15
N ILE A 58 -2.17 -1.56 15.71
CA ILE A 58 -2.19 -0.58 14.61
C ILE A 58 -1.14 -0.94 13.56
N THR A 59 -1.42 -0.68 12.29
CA THR A 59 -0.43 -0.73 11.21
C THR A 59 0.49 0.49 11.30
N ILE A 60 1.79 0.26 11.40
CA ILE A 60 2.82 1.31 11.49
C ILE A 60 3.51 1.48 10.15
N LEU A 61 3.93 0.37 9.53
CA LEU A 61 4.60 0.36 8.23
C LEU A 61 3.65 -0.14 7.16
N ALA A 62 3.67 0.53 6.02
CA ALA A 62 2.93 0.07 4.86
C ALA A 62 3.43 -1.28 4.38
N LYS A 63 2.52 -2.16 4.03
CA LYS A 63 2.81 -3.49 3.53
C LYS A 63 2.23 -3.67 2.15
N ASN A 64 3.03 -4.28 1.29
CA ASN A 64 2.59 -4.62 -0.05
C ASN A 64 2.24 -6.10 -0.10
N THR A 65 1.08 -6.39 -0.62
CA THR A 65 0.63 -7.75 -0.93
C THR A 65 -0.01 -7.78 -2.30
N ALA A 66 -0.14 -8.96 -2.87
CA ALA A 66 -0.89 -9.13 -4.11
C ALA A 66 -1.73 -10.39 -4.02
N ILE A 67 -2.89 -10.33 -4.63
CA ILE A 67 -3.79 -11.47 -4.75
C ILE A 67 -4.09 -11.72 -6.22
N ASP A 68 -4.21 -12.99 -6.58
CA ASP A 68 -4.74 -13.39 -7.88
C ASP A 68 -6.23 -13.73 -7.68
N TRP A 69 -7.10 -13.07 -8.44
CA TRP A 69 -8.54 -13.35 -8.43
C TRP A 69 -9.05 -13.48 -9.85
N ASN A 70 -9.53 -14.67 -10.19
CA ASN A 70 -9.74 -15.06 -11.58
C ASN A 70 -8.46 -14.85 -12.40
N ASP A 71 -8.50 -14.06 -13.48
CA ASP A 71 -7.34 -13.69 -14.31
C ASP A 71 -6.78 -12.30 -13.98
N TYR A 72 -7.24 -11.69 -12.89
CA TYR A 72 -6.73 -10.40 -12.42
C TYR A 72 -5.65 -10.57 -11.34
N ARG A 73 -4.66 -9.68 -11.39
CA ARG A 73 -3.74 -9.43 -10.30
C ARG A 73 -4.14 -8.14 -9.60
N ILE A 74 -4.41 -8.20 -8.30
CA ILE A 74 -4.73 -7.06 -7.47
C ILE A 74 -3.59 -6.84 -6.49
N ASN A 75 -2.81 -5.79 -6.70
CA ASN A 75 -1.82 -5.33 -5.74
C ASN A 75 -2.52 -4.48 -4.68
N ILE A 76 -2.28 -4.81 -3.43
CA ILE A 76 -2.86 -4.14 -2.27
C ILE A 76 -1.72 -3.54 -1.47
N VAL A 77 -1.77 -2.22 -1.27
CA VAL A 77 -0.87 -1.52 -0.36
C VAL A 77 -1.65 -1.18 0.90
N ASP A 78 -1.32 -1.86 1.99
CA ASP A 78 -1.90 -1.60 3.30
C ASP A 78 -1.27 -0.33 3.89
N THR A 79 -2.08 0.69 4.16
CA THR A 79 -1.60 1.99 4.64
C THR A 79 -1.71 2.10 6.17
N PRO A 80 -0.75 2.78 6.83
CA PRO A 80 -0.95 3.19 8.20
C PRO A 80 -2.22 4.03 8.36
N GLY A 81 -3.02 3.73 9.38
CA GLY A 81 -4.27 4.46 9.64
C GLY A 81 -4.07 5.74 10.46
N HIS A 82 -2.91 5.94 11.08
CA HIS A 82 -2.67 7.05 12.00
C HIS A 82 -2.06 8.28 11.31
N ALA A 83 -2.55 9.47 11.66
CA ALA A 83 -2.08 10.74 11.06
C ALA A 83 -0.58 11.01 11.24
N ASP A 84 0.05 10.44 12.27
CA ASP A 84 1.49 10.56 12.52
C ASP A 84 2.34 9.94 11.40
N PHE A 85 1.77 9.08 10.58
CA PHE A 85 2.44 8.42 9.44
C PHE A 85 2.09 9.07 8.09
N GLY A 86 1.71 10.35 8.09
CA GLY A 86 1.27 11.07 6.89
C GLY A 86 2.24 11.01 5.72
N GLY A 87 3.54 11.11 5.99
CA GLY A 87 4.56 11.00 4.94
C GLY A 87 4.63 9.62 4.28
N GLU A 88 4.29 8.56 5.00
CA GLU A 88 4.20 7.21 4.43
C GLU A 88 2.97 7.07 3.54
N VAL A 89 1.83 7.57 4.01
CA VAL A 89 0.58 7.59 3.24
C VAL A 89 0.78 8.31 1.90
N GLU A 90 1.43 9.47 1.91
CA GLU A 90 1.66 10.28 0.70
C GLU A 90 2.49 9.53 -0.36
N ARG A 91 3.53 8.82 0.09
CA ARG A 91 4.38 8.00 -0.79
C ARG A 91 3.63 6.81 -1.39
N ILE A 92 2.70 6.21 -0.63
CA ILE A 92 1.88 5.10 -1.10
C ILE A 92 0.92 5.55 -2.19
N MET A 93 0.30 6.73 -2.03
CA MET A 93 -0.67 7.25 -3.01
C MET A 93 -0.05 7.42 -4.41
N SER A 94 1.27 7.60 -4.51
CA SER A 94 1.97 7.67 -5.80
C SER A 94 2.11 6.31 -6.51
N MET A 95 1.88 5.21 -5.83
CA MET A 95 2.06 3.85 -6.37
C MET A 95 0.77 3.19 -6.85
N VAL A 96 -0.39 3.75 -6.50
CA VAL A 96 -1.70 3.10 -6.70
C VAL A 96 -2.58 3.87 -7.68
N ASP A 97 -3.61 3.21 -8.18
CA ASP A 97 -4.54 3.76 -9.17
C ASP A 97 -5.91 4.07 -8.54
N SER A 98 -6.21 3.54 -7.36
CA SER A 98 -7.45 3.77 -6.61
C SER A 98 -7.24 3.51 -5.11
N VAL A 99 -8.21 3.92 -4.30
CA VAL A 99 -8.22 3.67 -2.86
C VAL A 99 -9.49 2.97 -2.43
N LEU A 100 -9.32 2.00 -1.54
CA LEU A 100 -10.42 1.33 -0.85
C LEU A 100 -10.58 1.97 0.53
N LEU A 101 -11.60 2.80 0.71
CA LEU A 101 -11.88 3.50 1.96
C LEU A 101 -12.83 2.65 2.82
N ILE A 102 -12.32 2.16 3.96
CA ILE A 102 -13.11 1.38 4.90
C ILE A 102 -13.65 2.29 6.00
N VAL A 103 -14.96 2.27 6.20
CA VAL A 103 -15.65 3.06 7.23
C VAL A 103 -16.52 2.13 8.08
N ASP A 104 -16.44 2.28 9.40
CA ASP A 104 -17.29 1.53 10.33
C ASP A 104 -18.75 1.99 10.23
N ALA A 105 -19.69 1.05 10.12
CA ALA A 105 -21.12 1.31 9.96
C ALA A 105 -21.78 1.96 11.19
N VAL A 106 -21.12 1.96 12.35
CA VAL A 106 -21.59 2.58 13.59
C VAL A 106 -20.97 3.94 13.81
N ASP A 107 -19.62 4.03 13.64
CA ASP A 107 -18.85 5.22 13.98
C ASP A 107 -18.81 6.25 12.84
N GLY A 108 -18.93 5.80 11.60
CA GLY A 108 -18.81 6.67 10.43
C GLY A 108 -17.36 7.15 10.16
N PRO A 109 -17.18 8.14 9.28
CA PRO A 109 -15.87 8.68 8.98
C PRO A 109 -15.29 9.45 10.17
N MET A 110 -14.05 9.13 10.54
CA MET A 110 -13.32 9.65 11.69
C MET A 110 -12.21 10.64 11.23
N PRO A 111 -11.60 11.43 12.13
CA PRO A 111 -10.61 12.46 11.75
C PRO A 111 -9.45 11.94 10.89
N GLN A 112 -8.97 10.74 11.14
CA GLN A 112 -7.90 10.12 10.34
C GLN A 112 -8.37 9.76 8.93
N THR A 113 -9.64 9.33 8.78
CA THR A 113 -10.29 9.12 7.48
C THR A 113 -10.20 10.38 6.61
N ARG A 114 -10.52 11.55 7.21
CA ARG A 114 -10.43 12.84 6.52
C ARG A 114 -9.03 13.12 5.98
N PHE A 115 -8.01 12.96 6.82
CA PHE A 115 -6.62 13.23 6.45
C PHE A 115 -6.16 12.36 5.27
N VAL A 116 -6.36 11.04 5.38
CA VAL A 116 -5.89 10.10 4.34
C VAL A 116 -6.67 10.26 3.03
N THR A 117 -7.99 10.51 3.10
CA THR A 117 -8.82 10.79 1.93
C THR A 117 -8.38 12.07 1.23
N GLN A 118 -8.04 13.13 1.97
CA GLN A 118 -7.52 14.37 1.39
C GLN A 118 -6.24 14.12 0.57
N LYS A 119 -5.32 13.30 1.09
CA LYS A 119 -4.10 12.94 0.37
C LYS A 119 -4.41 12.11 -0.89
N ALA A 120 -5.33 11.15 -0.81
CA ALA A 120 -5.77 10.37 -1.97
C ALA A 120 -6.37 11.26 -3.07
N PHE A 121 -7.21 12.22 -2.71
CA PHE A 121 -7.84 13.14 -3.67
C PHE A 121 -6.83 14.10 -4.31
N ALA A 122 -5.81 14.55 -3.56
CA ALA A 122 -4.72 15.35 -4.11
C ALA A 122 -3.93 14.61 -5.21
N HIS A 123 -3.92 13.28 -5.19
CA HIS A 123 -3.35 12.42 -6.23
C HIS A 123 -4.35 12.04 -7.33
N GLY A 124 -5.59 12.56 -7.29
CA GLY A 124 -6.61 12.27 -8.29
C GLY A 124 -7.22 10.87 -8.19
N LEU A 125 -6.98 10.15 -7.08
CA LEU A 125 -7.46 8.79 -6.92
C LEU A 125 -8.98 8.75 -6.73
N LYS A 126 -9.65 7.81 -7.42
CA LYS A 126 -11.08 7.54 -7.25
C LYS A 126 -11.27 6.55 -6.09
N PRO A 127 -12.15 6.82 -5.11
CA PRO A 127 -12.39 5.92 -4.00
C PRO A 127 -13.44 4.86 -4.32
N ILE A 128 -13.27 3.67 -3.74
CA ILE A 128 -14.34 2.70 -3.48
C ILE A 128 -14.59 2.73 -1.98
N VAL A 129 -15.82 2.90 -1.56
CA VAL A 129 -16.18 2.96 -0.13
C VAL A 129 -16.68 1.61 0.34
N VAL A 130 -16.09 1.09 1.42
CA VAL A 130 -16.56 -0.13 2.08
C VAL A 130 -17.13 0.24 3.44
N ILE A 131 -18.43 0.15 3.58
CA ILE A 131 -19.12 0.31 4.87
C ILE A 131 -19.06 -1.03 5.58
N ASN A 132 -18.12 -1.14 6.51
CA ASN A 132 -17.81 -2.39 7.21
C ASN A 132 -18.54 -2.51 8.55
N LYS A 133 -18.64 -3.73 9.06
CA LYS A 133 -19.28 -4.07 10.33
C LYS A 133 -20.79 -3.79 10.34
N ILE A 134 -21.45 -3.95 9.22
CA ILE A 134 -22.92 -3.77 9.12
C ILE A 134 -23.71 -4.79 9.94
N ASP A 135 -23.07 -5.87 10.37
CA ASP A 135 -23.60 -6.88 11.26
C ASP A 135 -23.70 -6.43 12.74
N ARG A 136 -23.07 -5.29 13.10
CA ARG A 136 -23.07 -4.80 14.47
C ARG A 136 -24.42 -4.18 14.87
N PRO A 137 -24.88 -4.40 16.12
CA PRO A 137 -26.00 -3.65 16.67
C PRO A 137 -25.72 -2.14 16.62
N GLY A 138 -26.65 -1.38 16.06
CA GLY A 138 -26.51 0.08 15.90
C GLY A 138 -25.83 0.52 14.62
N ALA A 139 -25.55 -0.39 13.68
CA ALA A 139 -25.10 -0.03 12.33
C ALA A 139 -26.14 0.89 11.63
N ARG A 140 -25.66 1.92 10.96
CA ARG A 140 -26.45 2.95 10.27
C ARG A 140 -25.83 3.25 8.91
N PRO A 141 -25.83 2.29 7.97
CA PRO A 141 -25.10 2.43 6.72
C PRO A 141 -25.55 3.65 5.90
N ASP A 142 -26.84 3.96 5.80
CA ASP A 142 -27.36 5.16 5.13
C ASP A 142 -26.75 6.44 5.72
N TRP A 143 -26.77 6.57 7.04
CA TRP A 143 -26.19 7.73 7.71
C TRP A 143 -24.68 7.83 7.47
N VAL A 144 -23.97 6.69 7.46
CA VAL A 144 -22.53 6.66 7.18
C VAL A 144 -22.26 7.10 5.73
N MET A 145 -23.07 6.66 4.79
CA MET A 145 -22.98 7.06 3.38
C MET A 145 -23.14 8.58 3.23
N ASP A 146 -24.15 9.17 3.88
CA ASP A 146 -24.35 10.63 3.88
C ASP A 146 -23.13 11.34 4.47
N GLN A 147 -22.57 10.85 5.58
CA GLN A 147 -21.38 11.43 6.20
C GLN A 147 -20.12 11.31 5.33
N VAL A 148 -19.98 10.24 4.58
CA VAL A 148 -18.86 10.07 3.63
C VAL A 148 -19.03 11.03 2.45
N PHE A 149 -20.23 11.16 1.93
CA PHE A 149 -20.53 12.11 0.85
C PHE A 149 -20.23 13.57 1.29
N ASP A 150 -20.72 13.96 2.47
CA ASP A 150 -20.43 15.28 3.06
C ASP A 150 -18.93 15.49 3.26
N LEU A 151 -18.20 14.44 3.69
CA LEU A 151 -16.76 14.50 3.84
C LEU A 151 -16.07 14.75 2.50
N PHE A 152 -16.45 14.05 1.44
CA PHE A 152 -15.86 14.18 0.11
C PHE A 152 -16.13 15.56 -0.49
N ASP A 153 -17.36 16.03 -0.40
CA ASP A 153 -17.74 17.39 -0.84
C ASP A 153 -16.93 18.47 -0.09
N ASN A 154 -16.82 18.36 1.22
CA ASN A 154 -16.03 19.27 2.05
C ASN A 154 -14.50 19.20 1.77
N LEU A 155 -14.01 18.13 1.19
CA LEU A 155 -12.62 18.00 0.74
C LEU A 155 -12.39 18.51 -0.68
N GLY A 156 -13.45 18.94 -1.38
CA GLY A 156 -13.40 19.44 -2.74
C GLY A 156 -13.20 18.31 -3.76
N ALA A 157 -13.84 17.17 -3.54
CA ALA A 157 -13.82 16.05 -4.47
C ALA A 157 -14.33 16.46 -5.86
N SER A 158 -13.75 15.89 -6.91
CA SER A 158 -14.27 16.03 -8.28
C SER A 158 -15.57 15.24 -8.47
N ASP A 159 -16.32 15.56 -9.54
CA ASP A 159 -17.54 14.82 -9.88
C ASP A 159 -17.26 13.30 -10.03
N GLU A 160 -16.11 12.93 -10.57
CA GLU A 160 -15.68 11.53 -10.71
C GLU A 160 -15.39 10.87 -9.34
N GLN A 161 -14.88 11.64 -8.38
CA GLN A 161 -14.62 11.16 -7.01
C GLN A 161 -15.91 11.09 -6.20
N LEU A 162 -16.93 11.90 -6.51
CA LEU A 162 -18.24 11.85 -5.89
C LEU A 162 -19.13 10.72 -6.46
N ASP A 163 -18.83 10.24 -7.68
CA ASP A 163 -19.46 9.04 -8.27
C ASP A 163 -18.74 7.76 -7.80
N PHE A 164 -18.64 7.58 -6.49
CA PHE A 164 -18.00 6.42 -5.88
C PHE A 164 -18.97 5.25 -5.72
N LYS A 165 -18.43 4.04 -5.77
CA LYS A 165 -19.18 2.82 -5.44
C LYS A 165 -19.12 2.52 -3.95
N VAL A 166 -20.23 1.98 -3.46
CA VAL A 166 -20.37 1.53 -2.06
C VAL A 166 -20.53 0.02 -2.02
N VAL A 167 -19.77 -0.61 -1.12
CA VAL A 167 -19.88 -2.04 -0.80
C VAL A 167 -20.16 -2.15 0.69
N TYR A 168 -21.18 -2.90 1.05
CA TYR A 168 -21.53 -3.20 2.44
C TYR A 168 -20.83 -4.49 2.86
N ALA A 169 -20.16 -4.51 4.00
CA ALA A 169 -19.37 -5.65 4.39
C ALA A 169 -19.46 -5.99 5.88
N SER A 170 -19.30 -7.27 6.16
CA SER A 170 -18.89 -7.78 7.46
C SER A 170 -17.59 -8.54 7.30
N ALA A 171 -16.47 -7.82 7.46
CA ALA A 171 -15.14 -8.42 7.34
C ALA A 171 -14.94 -9.56 8.35
N LEU A 172 -15.47 -9.43 9.57
CA LEU A 172 -15.38 -10.48 10.57
C LEU A 172 -16.04 -11.79 10.11
N ASN A 173 -17.24 -11.70 9.53
CA ASN A 173 -17.99 -12.84 9.02
C ASN A 173 -17.57 -13.25 7.60
N GLY A 174 -16.75 -12.46 6.92
CA GLY A 174 -16.15 -12.79 5.63
C GLY A 174 -17.08 -12.66 4.44
N TRP A 175 -17.98 -11.68 4.43
CA TRP A 175 -18.90 -11.44 3.32
C TRP A 175 -19.08 -9.94 2.99
N ALA A 176 -19.49 -9.70 1.76
CA ALA A 176 -19.83 -8.39 1.24
C ALA A 176 -21.13 -8.45 0.41
N SER A 177 -21.80 -7.30 0.25
CA SER A 177 -22.99 -7.13 -0.59
C SER A 177 -22.96 -5.76 -1.28
N LEU A 178 -23.60 -5.64 -2.43
CA LEU A 178 -23.81 -4.36 -3.12
C LEU A 178 -25.10 -3.68 -2.68
N GLU A 179 -25.99 -4.43 -2.06
CA GLU A 179 -27.31 -3.95 -1.61
C GLU A 179 -27.31 -3.82 -0.08
N GLU A 180 -27.84 -2.67 0.39
CA GLU A 180 -28.02 -2.45 1.81
C GLU A 180 -29.06 -3.44 2.39
N GLY A 181 -28.77 -3.97 3.59
CA GLY A 181 -29.66 -4.90 4.30
C GLY A 181 -29.63 -6.34 3.78
N GLU A 182 -28.88 -6.62 2.72
CA GLU A 182 -28.63 -7.98 2.26
C GLU A 182 -27.38 -8.56 2.90
N THR A 183 -27.47 -9.81 3.33
CA THR A 183 -26.30 -10.58 3.81
C THR A 183 -25.68 -11.32 2.63
N GLY A 184 -24.41 -11.03 2.35
CA GLY A 184 -23.66 -11.74 1.33
C GLY A 184 -23.18 -13.13 1.79
N GLU A 185 -22.69 -13.93 0.86
CA GLU A 185 -22.15 -15.27 1.13
C GLU A 185 -20.62 -15.24 1.29
N ASN A 186 -19.95 -14.36 0.56
CA ASN A 186 -18.50 -14.24 0.49
C ASN A 186 -18.06 -12.82 0.10
N MET A 187 -16.76 -12.61 -0.15
CA MET A 187 -16.19 -11.31 -0.57
C MET A 187 -16.22 -11.07 -2.10
N GLU A 188 -16.81 -11.97 -2.88
CA GLU A 188 -16.89 -11.85 -4.33
C GLU A 188 -17.44 -10.50 -4.80
N PRO A 189 -18.53 -9.92 -4.21
CA PRO A 189 -19.02 -8.61 -4.62
C PRO A 189 -17.97 -7.49 -4.48
N LEU A 190 -17.09 -7.58 -3.50
CA LEU A 190 -15.99 -6.62 -3.33
C LEU A 190 -14.89 -6.83 -4.38
N PHE A 191 -14.52 -8.06 -4.70
CA PHE A 191 -13.58 -8.35 -5.78
C PHE A 191 -14.10 -7.85 -7.12
N GLU A 192 -15.36 -8.16 -7.45
CA GLU A 192 -16.01 -7.70 -8.69
C GLU A 192 -16.01 -6.16 -8.79
N THR A 193 -16.30 -5.48 -7.66
CA THR A 193 -16.27 -4.02 -7.63
C THR A 193 -14.86 -3.49 -7.86
N ILE A 194 -13.84 -4.08 -7.25
CA ILE A 194 -12.43 -3.68 -7.45
C ILE A 194 -12.03 -3.83 -8.92
N VAL A 195 -12.26 -4.99 -9.52
CA VAL A 195 -11.84 -5.22 -10.92
C VAL A 195 -12.64 -4.43 -11.93
N GLY A 196 -13.91 -4.11 -11.62
CA GLY A 196 -14.80 -3.33 -12.49
C GLY A 196 -14.56 -1.83 -12.43
N GLU A 197 -14.28 -1.27 -11.25
CA GLU A 197 -14.22 0.18 -11.03
C GLU A 197 -12.78 0.73 -11.04
N VAL A 198 -11.78 -0.08 -10.64
CA VAL A 198 -10.38 0.37 -10.69
C VAL A 198 -9.86 0.26 -12.10
N ALA A 199 -9.41 1.37 -12.66
CA ALA A 199 -8.80 1.38 -13.97
C ALA A 199 -7.48 0.57 -13.99
N ALA A 200 -7.16 -0.02 -15.13
CA ALA A 200 -5.81 -0.55 -15.36
C ALA A 200 -4.78 0.60 -15.34
N PRO A 201 -3.54 0.34 -14.91
CA PRO A 201 -2.50 1.37 -14.92
C PRO A 201 -2.27 1.95 -16.32
N GLU A 202 -2.31 3.28 -16.42
CA GLU A 202 -1.94 3.99 -17.65
C GLU A 202 -0.42 4.18 -17.68
N VAL A 203 0.28 3.33 -18.41
CA VAL A 203 1.74 3.28 -18.46
C VAL A 203 2.28 3.00 -19.86
N ASP A 204 3.52 3.40 -20.12
CA ASP A 204 4.26 3.11 -21.35
C ASP A 204 5.07 1.81 -21.16
N LEU A 205 4.61 0.71 -21.77
CA LEU A 205 5.24 -0.61 -21.69
C LEU A 205 6.52 -0.72 -22.55
N ASP A 206 6.60 0.03 -23.64
CA ASP A 206 7.67 -0.09 -24.64
C ASP A 206 8.79 0.92 -24.42
N GLY A 207 8.58 1.90 -23.55
CA GLY A 207 9.54 2.93 -23.22
C GLY A 207 10.76 2.43 -22.44
N PRO A 208 11.81 3.25 -22.31
CA PRO A 208 12.97 2.92 -21.48
C PRO A 208 12.58 2.89 -19.99
N LEU A 209 13.21 1.99 -19.23
CA LEU A 209 12.94 1.81 -17.80
C LEU A 209 12.92 3.13 -17.04
N GLN A 210 11.86 3.32 -16.25
CA GLN A 210 11.74 4.35 -15.23
C GLN A 210 10.94 3.78 -14.05
N MET A 211 11.49 3.90 -12.84
CA MET A 211 10.89 3.44 -11.59
C MET A 211 11.28 4.38 -10.47
N GLN A 212 10.35 4.77 -9.61
CA GLN A 212 10.67 5.58 -8.43
C GLN A 212 10.61 4.73 -7.16
N ILE A 213 11.57 4.98 -6.26
CA ILE A 213 11.60 4.35 -4.94
C ILE A 213 10.68 5.13 -3.99
N SER A 214 9.61 4.47 -3.55
CA SER A 214 8.61 5.03 -2.63
C SER A 214 8.78 4.52 -1.21
N GLN A 215 9.34 3.32 -1.02
CA GLN A 215 9.58 2.70 0.27
C GLN A 215 10.97 2.05 0.30
N LEU A 216 11.53 1.97 1.50
CA LEU A 216 12.77 1.25 1.75
C LEU A 216 12.54 0.16 2.78
N ASP A 217 13.19 -0.97 2.56
CA ASP A 217 13.26 -2.06 3.49
C ASP A 217 14.73 -2.52 3.61
N TYR A 218 15.03 -3.33 4.59
CA TYR A 218 16.37 -3.79 4.85
C TYR A 218 16.39 -5.26 5.24
N SER A 219 17.30 -6.00 4.65
CA SER A 219 17.60 -7.37 5.03
C SER A 219 19.09 -7.48 5.37
N SER A 220 19.41 -8.13 6.47
CA SER A 220 20.81 -8.40 6.84
C SER A 220 21.55 -9.25 5.80
N TYR A 221 20.83 -9.91 4.90
CA TYR A 221 21.40 -10.77 3.87
C TYR A 221 21.64 -10.04 2.54
N VAL A 222 20.70 -9.25 2.07
CA VAL A 222 20.77 -8.55 0.76
C VAL A 222 21.00 -7.04 0.88
N GLY A 223 20.99 -6.50 2.09
CA GLY A 223 21.14 -5.07 2.36
C GLY A 223 19.86 -4.29 2.11
N VAL A 224 20.00 -3.09 1.55
CA VAL A 224 18.88 -2.20 1.26
C VAL A 224 18.02 -2.76 0.12
N ILE A 225 16.72 -2.74 0.33
CA ILE A 225 15.68 -3.14 -0.63
C ILE A 225 14.87 -1.90 -0.97
N GLY A 226 14.83 -1.54 -2.24
CA GLY A 226 13.98 -0.46 -2.72
C GLY A 226 12.65 -1.00 -3.22
N VAL A 227 11.54 -0.41 -2.78
CA VAL A 227 10.19 -0.76 -3.22
C VAL A 227 9.58 0.42 -3.95
N GLY A 228 8.92 0.16 -5.05
CA GLY A 228 8.24 1.19 -5.82
C GLY A 228 7.49 0.62 -7.01
N ARG A 229 6.83 1.52 -7.74
CA ARG A 229 6.11 1.19 -8.97
C ARG A 229 7.01 1.43 -10.18
N VAL A 230 7.01 0.49 -11.11
CA VAL A 230 7.61 0.71 -12.43
C VAL A 230 6.65 1.60 -13.22
N THR A 231 7.10 2.80 -13.60
CA THR A 231 6.26 3.79 -14.30
C THR A 231 6.36 3.65 -15.82
N ARG A 232 7.49 3.13 -16.31
CA ARG A 232 7.73 2.97 -17.75
C ARG A 232 8.67 1.78 -18.01
N GLY A 233 8.43 1.07 -19.10
CA GLY A 233 9.29 0.00 -19.59
C GLY A 233 9.30 -1.25 -18.72
N SER A 234 10.43 -1.86 -18.56
CA SER A 234 10.60 -3.09 -17.79
C SER A 234 11.95 -3.17 -17.09
N VAL A 235 12.02 -3.95 -16.02
CA VAL A 235 13.25 -4.23 -15.28
C VAL A 235 13.48 -5.72 -15.13
N LYS A 236 14.76 -6.13 -15.21
CA LYS A 236 15.22 -7.52 -15.06
C LYS A 236 16.35 -7.61 -14.06
N PRO A 237 16.54 -8.78 -13.41
CA PRO A 237 17.76 -9.04 -12.66
C PRO A 237 19.01 -8.86 -13.53
N ASN A 238 20.07 -8.38 -12.90
CA ASN A 238 21.36 -8.10 -13.55
C ASN A 238 21.37 -6.95 -14.57
N GLN A 239 20.27 -6.22 -14.76
CA GLN A 239 20.20 -5.08 -15.66
C GLN A 239 21.08 -3.93 -15.16
N GLN A 240 21.81 -3.29 -16.08
CA GLN A 240 22.54 -2.07 -15.79
C GLN A 240 21.59 -0.88 -15.83
N VAL A 241 21.64 -0.05 -14.81
CA VAL A 241 20.73 1.09 -14.63
C VAL A 241 21.50 2.33 -14.14
N THR A 242 20.88 3.48 -14.29
CA THR A 242 21.31 4.72 -13.65
C THR A 242 20.31 5.09 -12.56
N VAL A 243 20.79 5.31 -11.35
CA VAL A 243 20.01 5.82 -10.24
C VAL A 243 20.20 7.32 -10.18
N VAL A 244 19.09 8.06 -10.16
CA VAL A 244 19.06 9.52 -10.06
C VAL A 244 18.49 9.88 -8.69
N GLY A 245 19.29 10.54 -7.85
CA GLY A 245 18.85 11.01 -6.54
C GLY A 245 17.94 12.23 -6.64
N ALA A 246 17.18 12.51 -5.58
CA ALA A 246 16.36 13.72 -5.48
C ALA A 246 17.18 15.03 -5.60
N ASP A 247 18.51 14.97 -5.32
CA ASP A 247 19.46 16.06 -5.50
C ASP A 247 19.98 16.20 -6.94
N GLY A 248 19.47 15.39 -7.88
CA GLY A 248 19.88 15.35 -9.28
C GLY A 248 21.20 14.63 -9.55
N LYS A 249 21.88 14.11 -8.52
CA LYS A 249 23.11 13.33 -8.74
C LYS A 249 22.79 11.96 -9.29
N THR A 250 23.61 11.51 -10.21
CA THR A 250 23.48 10.23 -10.87
C THR A 250 24.57 9.26 -10.45
N ARG A 251 24.23 7.99 -10.36
CA ARG A 251 25.17 6.89 -10.17
C ARG A 251 24.74 5.67 -10.98
N ASN A 252 25.69 4.97 -11.53
CA ASN A 252 25.43 3.70 -12.20
C ASN A 252 25.28 2.59 -11.17
N GLY A 253 24.41 1.65 -11.46
CA GLY A 253 24.16 0.49 -10.63
C GLY A 253 23.79 -0.73 -11.46
N LYS A 254 23.80 -1.87 -10.83
CA LYS A 254 23.34 -3.14 -11.38
C LYS A 254 22.26 -3.70 -10.49
N VAL A 255 21.07 -3.94 -11.04
CA VAL A 255 19.97 -4.57 -10.32
C VAL A 255 20.41 -5.97 -9.88
N GLY A 256 20.24 -6.30 -8.62
CA GLY A 256 20.48 -7.64 -8.09
C GLY A 256 19.30 -8.55 -8.42
N THR A 257 18.36 -8.64 -7.52
CA THR A 257 17.11 -9.38 -7.71
C THR A 257 15.95 -8.42 -7.93
N VAL A 258 14.96 -8.89 -8.68
CA VAL A 258 13.65 -8.24 -8.85
C VAL A 258 12.62 -9.17 -8.21
N MET A 259 11.80 -8.63 -7.32
CA MET A 259 10.83 -9.42 -6.58
C MET A 259 9.44 -8.79 -6.75
N GLY A 260 8.48 -9.60 -7.14
CA GLY A 260 7.05 -9.28 -7.07
C GLY A 260 6.44 -9.75 -5.76
N TYR A 261 5.19 -9.40 -5.54
CA TYR A 261 4.41 -9.84 -4.37
C TYR A 261 3.36 -10.86 -4.79
N LEU A 262 3.13 -11.86 -3.93
CA LEU A 262 1.97 -12.75 -3.98
C LEU A 262 1.65 -13.23 -2.57
N GLY A 263 0.43 -12.99 -2.11
CA GLY A 263 0.13 -13.10 -0.70
C GLY A 263 1.03 -12.17 0.10
N LEU A 264 1.60 -12.66 1.16
CA LEU A 264 2.50 -11.89 2.04
C LEU A 264 3.98 -12.06 1.68
N GLU A 265 4.29 -12.87 0.68
CA GLU A 265 5.66 -13.22 0.33
C GLU A 265 6.15 -12.44 -0.89
N ARG A 266 7.45 -12.17 -0.89
CA ARG A 266 8.17 -11.67 -2.06
C ARG A 266 8.72 -12.85 -2.83
N HIS A 267 8.47 -12.89 -4.12
CA HIS A 267 8.95 -13.94 -5.02
C HIS A 267 9.83 -13.32 -6.09
N GLU A 268 10.98 -13.94 -6.35
CA GLU A 268 11.83 -13.52 -7.46
C GLU A 268 11.11 -13.69 -8.80
N VAL A 269 11.21 -12.66 -9.63
CA VAL A 269 10.65 -12.65 -10.99
C VAL A 269 11.74 -12.43 -12.01
N GLU A 270 11.59 -13.03 -13.19
CA GLU A 270 12.53 -12.85 -14.29
C GLU A 270 12.44 -11.45 -14.92
N GLN A 271 11.29 -10.84 -14.85
CA GLN A 271 11.01 -9.49 -15.36
C GLN A 271 9.80 -8.91 -14.65
N ALA A 272 9.84 -7.59 -14.41
CA ALA A 272 8.66 -6.80 -14.05
C ALA A 272 8.46 -5.68 -15.07
N ASN A 273 7.21 -5.34 -15.37
CA ASN A 273 6.82 -4.36 -16.35
C ASN A 273 6.24 -3.11 -15.71
N ALA A 274 6.11 -2.05 -16.50
CA ALA A 274 5.42 -0.84 -16.08
C ALA A 274 4.00 -1.18 -15.57
N GLY A 275 3.62 -0.52 -14.47
CA GLY A 275 2.41 -0.81 -13.71
C GLY A 275 2.65 -1.67 -12.46
N ASP A 276 3.64 -2.56 -12.48
CA ASP A 276 3.92 -3.45 -11.34
C ASP A 276 4.51 -2.69 -10.14
N ILE A 277 4.09 -3.08 -8.93
CA ILE A 277 4.73 -2.71 -7.67
C ILE A 277 5.71 -3.82 -7.30
N ILE A 278 6.98 -3.47 -7.19
CA ILE A 278 8.06 -4.44 -7.01
C ILE A 278 9.06 -4.02 -5.94
N ALA A 279 9.84 -4.98 -5.49
CA ALA A 279 11.03 -4.76 -4.67
C ALA A 279 12.29 -5.13 -5.46
N ILE A 280 13.34 -4.31 -5.35
CA ILE A 280 14.62 -4.52 -6.02
C ILE A 280 15.78 -4.41 -5.03
N THR A 281 16.85 -5.14 -5.33
CA THR A 281 18.09 -5.15 -4.55
C THR A 281 19.32 -4.84 -5.41
N GLY A 282 20.49 -4.80 -4.80
CA GLY A 282 21.77 -4.73 -5.50
C GLY A 282 22.24 -3.33 -5.88
N LEU A 283 21.46 -2.29 -5.63
CA LEU A 283 21.77 -0.91 -6.02
C LEU A 283 22.53 -0.11 -4.95
N GLY A 284 22.96 -0.78 -3.85
CA GLY A 284 23.68 -0.13 -2.76
C GLY A 284 22.80 0.82 -1.95
N GLU A 285 23.29 2.03 -1.67
CA GLU A 285 22.52 3.03 -0.96
C GLU A 285 21.40 3.56 -1.83
N LEU A 286 20.16 3.23 -1.51
CA LEU A 286 18.96 3.82 -2.10
C LEU A 286 18.33 4.78 -1.11
N LYS A 287 17.68 5.80 -1.64
CA LYS A 287 16.88 6.76 -0.88
C LYS A 287 15.47 6.82 -1.45
N ILE A 288 14.54 7.23 -0.62
CA ILE A 288 13.18 7.55 -1.09
C ILE A 288 13.27 8.69 -2.10
N SER A 289 12.44 8.63 -3.13
CA SER A 289 12.43 9.49 -4.31
C SER A 289 13.57 9.23 -5.32
N ASP A 290 14.52 8.33 -5.05
CA ASP A 290 15.46 7.94 -6.09
C ASP A 290 14.70 7.38 -7.30
N THR A 291 15.09 7.83 -8.51
CA THR A 291 14.54 7.28 -9.76
C THR A 291 15.55 6.35 -10.40
N ILE A 292 15.11 5.16 -10.76
CA ILE A 292 15.91 4.16 -11.45
C ILE A 292 15.56 4.21 -12.92
N CYS A 293 16.55 4.50 -13.75
CA CYS A 293 16.39 4.73 -15.17
C CYS A 293 17.22 3.74 -16.00
N ALA A 294 16.81 3.51 -17.24
CA ALA A 294 17.67 2.92 -18.25
C ALA A 294 18.88 3.83 -18.49
N GLN A 295 20.09 3.25 -18.70
CA GLN A 295 21.31 4.04 -18.88
C GLN A 295 21.29 4.99 -20.09
N ASN A 296 20.54 4.64 -21.12
CA ASN A 296 20.40 5.42 -22.38
C ASN A 296 19.26 6.46 -22.31
N ALA A 297 18.50 6.52 -21.22
CA ALA A 297 17.38 7.44 -21.05
C ALA A 297 17.23 7.81 -19.57
N VAL A 298 18.13 8.69 -19.12
CA VAL A 298 18.17 9.14 -17.73
C VAL A 298 17.21 10.31 -17.53
N GLU A 299 16.07 10.04 -16.90
CA GLU A 299 15.01 11.00 -16.67
C GLU A 299 14.43 10.78 -15.27
N ALA A 300 14.71 11.72 -14.36
CA ALA A 300 14.21 11.66 -12.99
C ALA A 300 12.71 11.96 -12.94
N LEU A 301 12.00 11.21 -12.12
CA LEU A 301 10.63 11.58 -11.70
C LEU A 301 10.70 12.71 -10.67
N PRO A 302 9.66 13.55 -10.58
CA PRO A 302 9.57 14.53 -9.51
C PRO A 302 9.75 13.87 -8.14
N ALA A 303 10.50 14.52 -7.25
CA ALA A 303 10.66 14.01 -5.90
C ALA A 303 9.29 13.92 -5.20
N LEU A 304 9.09 12.83 -4.46
CA LEU A 304 7.87 12.66 -3.66
C LEU A 304 7.85 13.77 -2.61
N SER A 305 6.79 14.56 -2.62
CA SER A 305 6.55 15.57 -1.59
C SER A 305 6.07 14.89 -0.32
N VAL A 306 6.61 15.29 0.80
CA VAL A 306 6.19 14.87 2.13
C VAL A 306 6.08 16.12 2.97
N ASP A 307 5.04 16.21 3.80
CA ASP A 307 4.88 17.34 4.72
C ASP A 307 6.16 17.53 5.58
N GLU A 308 6.52 18.77 5.86
CA GLU A 308 7.69 19.07 6.67
C GLU A 308 7.55 18.47 8.09
N PRO A 309 8.65 17.94 8.67
CA PRO A 309 8.60 17.38 10.01
C PRO A 309 8.22 18.44 11.04
N THR A 310 7.23 18.15 11.87
CA THR A 310 6.77 19.05 12.95
C THR A 310 7.58 18.89 14.24
N VAL A 311 8.34 17.79 14.36
CA VAL A 311 9.12 17.46 15.56
C VAL A 311 10.54 17.07 15.16
N THR A 312 11.52 17.63 15.88
CA THR A 312 12.92 17.20 15.76
C THR A 312 13.30 16.41 17.00
N MET A 313 13.91 15.22 16.79
CA MET A 313 14.38 14.36 17.87
C MET A 313 15.90 14.15 17.75
N THR A 314 16.59 14.31 18.85
CA THR A 314 18.05 14.07 18.91
C THR A 314 18.31 12.68 19.49
N PHE A 315 19.01 11.84 18.74
CA PHE A 315 19.51 10.56 19.21
C PHE A 315 20.96 10.70 19.64
N GLN A 316 21.27 10.25 20.86
CA GLN A 316 22.63 10.28 21.39
C GLN A 316 22.92 9.01 22.18
N VAL A 317 24.18 8.76 22.44
CA VAL A 317 24.61 7.62 23.27
C VAL A 317 23.96 7.70 24.65
N ASN A 318 23.46 6.55 25.13
CA ASN A 318 22.89 6.48 26.48
C ASN A 318 24.01 6.63 27.54
N THR A 319 24.02 7.78 28.19
CA THR A 319 24.97 8.10 29.29
C THR A 319 24.38 7.86 30.69
N SER A 320 23.18 7.26 30.76
CA SER A 320 22.51 6.92 31.99
C SER A 320 23.33 5.92 32.82
N PRO A 321 23.27 5.95 34.18
CA PRO A 321 23.86 4.94 35.05
C PRO A 321 23.34 3.52 34.80
N PHE A 322 22.24 3.38 34.08
CA PHE A 322 21.62 2.12 33.68
C PHE A 322 22.00 1.65 32.28
N ALA A 323 22.87 2.43 31.57
CA ALA A 323 23.31 2.06 30.23
C ALA A 323 23.94 0.65 30.22
N GLY A 324 23.49 -0.19 29.29
CA GLY A 324 23.95 -1.58 29.15
C GLY A 324 23.28 -2.61 30.04
N LYS A 325 22.33 -2.23 30.91
CA LYS A 325 21.54 -3.18 31.69
C LYS A 325 20.41 -3.82 30.91
N GLU A 326 19.84 -3.08 29.96
CA GLU A 326 18.70 -3.51 29.13
C GLU A 326 19.04 -3.67 27.64
N GLY A 327 20.32 -3.65 27.29
CA GLY A 327 20.75 -3.81 25.89
C GLY A 327 22.27 -3.89 25.77
N LYS A 328 22.71 -4.59 24.74
CA LYS A 328 24.16 -4.78 24.46
C LYS A 328 24.74 -3.62 23.63
N PHE A 329 23.89 -2.88 22.92
CA PHE A 329 24.33 -1.84 21.99
C PHE A 329 24.18 -0.47 22.64
N VAL A 330 25.24 0.01 23.27
CA VAL A 330 25.24 1.25 24.06
C VAL A 330 26.21 2.30 23.55
N THR A 331 26.87 2.06 22.42
CA THR A 331 27.85 2.98 21.83
C THR A 331 27.40 3.48 20.46
N SER A 332 27.91 4.64 20.03
CA SER A 332 27.65 5.24 18.73
C SER A 332 28.12 4.39 17.51
N ARG A 333 28.80 3.30 17.74
CA ARG A 333 29.25 2.36 16.68
C ARG A 333 28.32 1.18 16.49
N ASN A 334 27.37 1.03 17.35
CA ASN A 334 26.33 0.00 17.32
C ASN A 334 25.02 0.67 16.93
#